data_620ae3ff6233729ea9dd55808a5c5bff
#
_entry.id   620ae3ff6233729ea9dd55808a5c5bff
#
_cell.length_a   1.000
_cell.length_b   1.000
_cell.length_c   1.000
_cell.angle_alpha   90.00
_cell.angle_beta   90.00
_cell.angle_gamma   90.00
#
_symmetry.space_group_name_H-M   'P 1'
#
loop_
_entity.id
_entity.type
_entity.pdbx_description
1 polymer ?
#
loop_
_entity_poly.entity_id
_entity_poly.type
_entity_poly.pdbx_seq_one_letter_code
_entity_poly.pdbx_strand_id
1 'polypeptide(L)'
;MNPPAWKYRGIVFARAAALLVALPVVAFAASPSDAPTVTFRKIFKSSYPEFVEIKVTQRGTGTYDIRQLDDEASPAPFVIGAPLTQRIFELTTKLRNFQGLDLDVHRRIANLGEKTFRYEKAGETHEVKFNYTLDDSATQLLNIFEGLTRQESDLSNLERAMRYDRLGVNDAVRQVEADYNQKLLPEPERLLSPLDRVGADTTFVDIARQRARALATRIRAAH
;
A
#
# COMPACT_ATOMS: atom_id res chain seq x y z
N MET A 1 5.08 82.12 52.48
CA MET A 1 4.73 80.71 52.46
C MET A 1 4.75 80.29 50.97
N ASN A 2 5.81 79.67 50.51
CA ASN A 2 5.96 79.22 49.16
C ASN A 2 5.65 77.72 49.08
N PRO A 3 4.87 77.26 48.07
CA PRO A 3 4.72 75.84 47.81
C PRO A 3 5.79 75.31 46.87
N PRO A 4 6.16 74.06 46.94
CA PRO A 4 7.31 73.49 46.24
C PRO A 4 7.02 73.10 44.78
N ALA A 5 8.07 73.25 43.95
CA ALA A 5 8.12 72.88 42.54
C ALA A 5 8.09 71.35 42.34
N TRP A 6 7.22 70.87 41.48
CA TRP A 6 7.21 69.46 41.07
C TRP A 6 7.86 69.28 39.68
N LYS A 7 8.95 68.53 39.69
CA LYS A 7 9.73 68.18 38.52
C LYS A 7 8.98 67.20 37.63
N TYR A 8 8.75 67.57 36.41
CA TYR A 8 8.27 66.64 35.36
C TYR A 8 9.43 65.72 34.96
N ARG A 9 9.25 64.42 35.21
CA ARG A 9 10.11 63.37 34.63
C ARG A 9 9.49 62.95 33.29
N GLY A 10 10.19 63.26 32.22
CA GLY A 10 9.84 62.81 30.87
C GLY A 10 9.92 61.31 30.74
N ILE A 11 8.88 60.68 30.28
CA ILE A 11 8.81 59.27 29.92
C ILE A 11 9.25 59.19 28.47
N VAL A 12 10.41 58.56 28.29
CA VAL A 12 10.95 58.21 26.93
C VAL A 12 10.28 56.93 26.48
N PHE A 13 9.41 57.00 25.49
CA PHE A 13 8.84 55.83 24.81
C PHE A 13 9.89 55.25 23.89
N ALA A 14 10.48 54.10 24.28
CA ALA A 14 11.29 53.28 23.42
C ALA A 14 10.35 52.54 22.44
N ARG A 15 10.40 52.88 21.16
CA ARG A 15 9.76 52.14 20.07
C ARG A 15 10.58 50.85 19.83
N ALA A 16 10.08 49.71 20.27
CA ALA A 16 10.60 48.41 19.89
C ALA A 16 10.13 48.12 18.44
N ALA A 17 11.04 48.15 17.49
CA ALA A 17 10.81 47.67 16.13
C ALA A 17 10.86 46.15 16.15
N ALA A 18 9.72 45.50 16.01
CA ALA A 18 9.64 44.03 15.81
C ALA A 18 10.07 43.71 14.37
N LEU A 19 11.27 43.13 14.23
CA LEU A 19 11.75 42.59 12.96
C LEU A 19 11.04 41.25 12.70
N LEU A 20 10.04 41.24 11.80
CA LEU A 20 9.41 40.03 11.30
C LEU A 20 10.37 39.35 10.33
N VAL A 21 11.09 38.35 10.80
CA VAL A 21 11.89 37.45 9.97
C VAL A 21 10.92 36.50 9.27
N ALA A 22 10.57 36.78 8.01
CA ALA A 22 9.87 35.86 7.14
C ALA A 22 10.81 34.72 6.75
N LEU A 23 10.67 33.55 7.39
CA LEU A 23 11.33 32.33 6.97
C LEU A 23 10.69 31.85 5.65
N PRO A 24 11.48 31.64 4.57
CA PRO A 24 10.94 31.05 3.35
C PRO A 24 10.53 29.60 3.67
N VAL A 25 9.25 29.29 3.55
CA VAL A 25 8.76 27.92 3.49
C VAL A 25 9.24 27.35 2.17
N VAL A 26 10.33 26.61 2.21
CA VAL A 26 10.78 25.79 1.07
C VAL A 26 9.77 24.64 0.97
N ALA A 27 8.78 24.80 0.11
CA ALA A 27 7.94 23.69 -0.30
C ALA A 27 8.84 22.69 -1.05
N PHE A 28 9.18 21.57 -0.40
CA PHE A 28 9.73 20.42 -1.09
C PHE A 28 8.62 19.88 -2.01
N ALA A 29 8.59 20.36 -3.24
CA ALA A 29 7.90 19.68 -4.31
C ALA A 29 8.60 18.34 -4.46
N ALA A 30 7.94 17.24 -4.11
CA ALA A 30 8.42 15.90 -4.40
C ALA A 30 8.63 15.83 -5.91
N SER A 31 9.89 15.78 -6.34
CA SER A 31 10.23 15.57 -7.74
C SER A 31 9.55 14.28 -8.18
N PRO A 32 8.89 14.23 -9.35
CA PRO A 32 8.36 13.00 -9.89
C PRO A 32 9.48 11.98 -9.89
N SER A 33 9.27 10.84 -9.27
CA SER A 33 10.27 9.77 -9.20
C SER A 33 10.61 9.37 -10.64
N ASP A 34 11.85 9.57 -11.08
CA ASP A 34 12.33 9.12 -12.40
C ASP A 34 12.30 7.60 -12.55
N ALA A 35 12.07 6.87 -11.46
CA ALA A 35 11.98 5.43 -11.47
C ALA A 35 10.65 4.98 -12.11
N PRO A 36 10.70 4.06 -13.08
CA PRO A 36 9.50 3.46 -13.65
C PRO A 36 8.58 2.93 -12.57
N THR A 37 7.29 3.19 -12.73
CA THR A 37 6.24 2.77 -11.80
C THR A 37 5.13 2.05 -12.55
N VAL A 38 4.68 0.92 -12.02
CA VAL A 38 3.52 0.19 -12.50
C VAL A 38 2.42 0.29 -11.46
N THR A 39 1.24 0.69 -11.89
CA THR A 39 0.04 0.78 -11.05
C THR A 39 -1.00 -0.22 -11.55
N PHE A 40 -1.52 -1.00 -10.64
CA PHE A 40 -2.76 -1.76 -10.80
C PHE A 40 -3.87 -1.08 -10.03
N ARG A 41 -5.03 -0.89 -10.66
CA ARG A 41 -6.24 -0.43 -10.02
C ARG A 41 -7.41 -1.34 -10.40
N LYS A 42 -8.26 -1.66 -9.43
CA LYS A 42 -9.52 -2.37 -9.65
C LYS A 42 -10.64 -1.62 -8.95
N ILE A 43 -11.73 -1.40 -9.68
CA ILE A 43 -12.97 -0.84 -9.13
C ILE A 43 -14.07 -1.84 -9.40
N PHE A 44 -14.66 -2.36 -8.33
CA PHE A 44 -15.78 -3.30 -8.43
C PHE A 44 -16.83 -2.98 -7.37
N LYS A 45 -17.82 -2.17 -7.77
CA LYS A 45 -18.91 -1.76 -6.89
C LYS A 45 -19.67 -2.97 -6.33
N SER A 46 -20.06 -2.87 -5.07
CA SER A 46 -20.76 -3.92 -4.32
C SER A 46 -19.94 -5.19 -4.08
N SER A 47 -18.61 -5.13 -4.24
CA SER A 47 -17.68 -6.16 -3.76
C SER A 47 -17.03 -5.77 -2.43
N TYR A 48 -16.21 -6.64 -1.88
CA TYR A 48 -15.37 -6.33 -0.73
C TYR A 48 -13.95 -6.82 -0.98
N PRO A 49 -12.96 -5.92 -1.14
CA PRO A 49 -13.08 -4.45 -1.26
C PRO A 49 -13.68 -4.00 -2.60
N GLU A 50 -14.22 -2.76 -2.64
CA GLU A 50 -14.69 -2.14 -3.89
C GLU A 50 -13.59 -1.44 -4.67
N PHE A 51 -12.56 -0.97 -3.96
CA PHE A 51 -11.42 -0.24 -4.52
C PHE A 51 -10.12 -0.91 -4.09
N VAL A 52 -9.26 -1.13 -5.07
CA VAL A 52 -7.88 -1.58 -4.90
C VAL A 52 -6.98 -0.73 -5.77
N GLU A 53 -5.91 -0.20 -5.22
CA GLU A 53 -4.80 0.38 -5.96
C GLU A 53 -3.48 -0.12 -5.39
N ILE A 54 -2.62 -0.66 -6.24
CA ILE A 54 -1.26 -1.08 -5.89
C ILE A 54 -0.30 -0.40 -6.86
N LYS A 55 0.67 0.32 -6.32
CA LYS A 55 1.77 0.96 -7.07
C LYS A 55 3.08 0.30 -6.71
N VAL A 56 3.87 -0.06 -7.70
CA VAL A 56 5.19 -0.67 -7.53
C VAL A 56 6.20 0.08 -8.37
N THR A 57 7.28 0.56 -7.76
CA THR A 57 8.41 1.14 -8.47
C THR A 57 9.39 0.05 -8.90
N GLN A 58 10.24 0.33 -9.87
CA GLN A 58 11.29 -0.60 -10.31
C GLN A 58 12.30 -0.97 -9.21
N ARG A 59 12.28 -0.24 -8.08
CA ARG A 59 13.11 -0.54 -6.89
C ARG A 59 12.44 -1.51 -5.92
N GLY A 60 11.23 -1.98 -6.21
CA GLY A 60 10.44 -2.85 -5.33
C GLY A 60 9.73 -2.15 -4.19
N THR A 61 9.85 -0.82 -4.07
CA THR A 61 9.05 -0.04 -3.13
C THR A 61 7.70 0.30 -3.74
N GLY A 62 6.66 0.42 -2.92
CA GLY A 62 5.35 0.76 -3.44
C GLY A 62 4.37 1.21 -2.37
N THR A 63 3.13 1.41 -2.78
CA THR A 63 1.99 1.69 -1.91
C THR A 63 0.80 0.84 -2.33
N TYR A 64 -0.03 0.48 -1.35
CA TYR A 64 -1.33 -0.13 -1.60
C TYR A 64 -2.44 0.65 -0.91
N ASP A 65 -3.61 0.71 -1.54
CA ASP A 65 -4.85 1.27 -0.99
C ASP A 65 -5.99 0.29 -1.28
N ILE A 66 -6.50 -0.35 -0.24
CA ILE A 66 -7.52 -1.40 -0.31
C ILE A 66 -8.67 -0.98 0.60
N ARG A 67 -9.83 -0.59 0.03
CA ARG A 67 -10.90 0.05 0.80
C ARG A 67 -12.26 -0.05 0.11
N GLN A 68 -13.31 0.39 0.78
CA GLN A 68 -14.57 0.70 0.13
C GLN A 68 -14.47 2.05 -0.60
N LEU A 69 -15.34 2.29 -1.57
CA LEU A 69 -15.31 3.54 -2.35
C LEU A 69 -15.64 4.77 -1.52
N ASP A 70 -16.45 4.59 -0.47
CA ASP A 70 -16.86 5.68 0.44
C ASP A 70 -15.83 5.95 1.55
N ASP A 71 -14.83 5.09 1.71
CA ASP A 71 -13.75 5.30 2.68
C ASP A 71 -12.76 6.34 2.16
N GLU A 72 -12.13 7.08 3.07
CA GLU A 72 -11.02 7.98 2.74
C GLU A 72 -9.82 7.19 2.21
N ALA A 73 -9.11 7.77 1.24
CA ALA A 73 -7.89 7.17 0.71
C ALA A 73 -6.79 7.13 1.79
N SER A 74 -6.23 5.96 2.02
CA SER A 74 -5.18 5.75 3.03
C SER A 74 -4.10 4.81 2.50
N PRO A 75 -3.32 5.24 1.48
CA PRO A 75 -2.29 4.40 0.90
C PRO A 75 -1.19 4.08 1.91
N ALA A 76 -0.96 2.80 2.14
CA ALA A 76 0.08 2.28 3.02
C ALA A 76 1.33 1.87 2.22
N PRO A 77 2.56 2.13 2.72
CA PRO A 77 3.78 1.72 2.05
C PRO A 77 4.03 0.21 2.20
N PHE A 78 4.64 -0.39 1.19
CA PHE A 78 5.15 -1.75 1.24
C PHE A 78 6.40 -1.93 0.38
N VAL A 79 7.06 -3.08 0.54
CA VAL A 79 8.24 -3.46 -0.23
C VAL A 79 8.08 -4.90 -0.68
N ILE A 80 8.42 -5.17 -1.93
CA ILE A 80 8.47 -6.52 -2.51
C ILE A 80 9.90 -6.90 -2.91
N GLY A 81 10.16 -8.18 -2.98
CA GLY A 81 11.47 -8.71 -3.34
C GLY A 81 11.87 -8.43 -4.78
N ALA A 82 13.18 -8.47 -5.03
CA ALA A 82 13.72 -8.21 -6.36
C ALA A 82 13.19 -9.19 -7.43
N PRO A 83 13.03 -10.51 -7.17
CA PRO A 83 12.50 -11.43 -8.18
C PRO A 83 11.07 -11.09 -8.62
N LEU A 84 10.20 -10.75 -7.66
CA LEU A 84 8.81 -10.37 -7.97
C LEU A 84 8.76 -9.01 -8.69
N THR A 85 9.56 -8.06 -8.24
CA THR A 85 9.72 -6.76 -8.92
C THR A 85 10.14 -6.95 -10.37
N GLN A 86 11.20 -7.72 -10.61
CA GLN A 86 11.68 -8.03 -11.96
C GLN A 86 10.56 -8.66 -12.81
N ARG A 87 9.83 -9.62 -12.26
CA ARG A 87 8.74 -10.29 -12.97
C ARG A 87 7.63 -9.32 -13.39
N ILE A 88 7.23 -8.39 -12.52
CA ILE A 88 6.24 -7.35 -12.82
C ILE A 88 6.71 -6.51 -14.02
N PHE A 89 7.95 -6.02 -14.00
CA PHE A 89 8.47 -5.16 -15.05
C PHE A 89 8.76 -5.91 -16.37
N GLU A 90 9.14 -7.18 -16.32
CA GLU A 90 9.24 -8.05 -17.51
C GLU A 90 7.89 -8.23 -18.21
N LEU A 91 6.82 -8.52 -17.45
CA LEU A 91 5.47 -8.65 -17.98
C LEU A 91 4.97 -7.32 -18.55
N THR A 92 5.23 -6.21 -17.83
CA THR A 92 4.89 -4.86 -18.29
C THR A 92 5.59 -4.53 -19.60
N THR A 93 6.87 -4.89 -19.76
CA THR A 93 7.62 -4.70 -21.00
C THR A 93 7.06 -5.56 -22.14
N LYS A 94 6.70 -6.82 -21.88
CA LYS A 94 6.03 -7.70 -22.87
C LYS A 94 4.71 -7.09 -23.32
N LEU A 95 4.02 -6.39 -22.44
CA LEU A 95 2.80 -5.64 -22.72
C LEU A 95 3.10 -4.21 -23.26
N ARG A 96 4.26 -3.98 -23.85
CA ARG A 96 4.67 -2.68 -24.45
C ARG A 96 4.47 -1.49 -23.51
N ASN A 97 4.68 -1.67 -22.21
CA ASN A 97 4.39 -0.68 -21.17
C ASN A 97 2.95 -0.12 -21.29
N PHE A 98 2.01 -0.94 -21.74
CA PHE A 98 0.58 -0.64 -21.96
C PHE A 98 0.29 0.37 -23.08
N GLN A 99 1.28 0.72 -23.91
CA GLN A 99 1.13 1.68 -24.97
C GLN A 99 0.27 1.12 -26.11
N GLY A 100 -0.87 1.76 -26.39
CA GLY A 100 -1.75 1.42 -27.49
C GLY A 100 -2.29 -0.01 -27.44
N LEU A 101 -2.43 -0.59 -26.23
CA LEU A 101 -3.01 -1.91 -26.03
C LEU A 101 -4.52 -1.82 -25.88
N ASP A 102 -5.18 -2.86 -26.37
CA ASP A 102 -6.53 -3.22 -26.03
C ASP A 102 -6.50 -4.63 -25.42
N LEU A 103 -6.81 -4.73 -24.12
CA LEU A 103 -6.79 -5.99 -23.38
C LEU A 103 -8.17 -6.56 -23.15
N ASP A 104 -9.24 -5.78 -23.41
CA ASP A 104 -10.60 -6.24 -23.17
C ASP A 104 -11.08 -7.19 -24.27
N VAL A 105 -11.81 -8.22 -23.90
CA VAL A 105 -12.31 -9.21 -24.86
C VAL A 105 -13.50 -8.72 -25.67
N HIS A 106 -14.10 -7.56 -25.34
CA HIS A 106 -15.27 -6.96 -26.00
C HIS A 106 -16.45 -7.93 -26.20
N ARG A 107 -16.56 -8.92 -25.31
CA ARG A 107 -17.66 -9.88 -25.31
C ARG A 107 -18.65 -9.56 -24.21
N ARG A 108 -19.90 -9.97 -24.40
CA ARG A 108 -20.91 -9.87 -23.34
C ARG A 108 -20.61 -10.91 -22.25
N ILE A 109 -19.89 -10.46 -21.22
CA ILE A 109 -19.54 -11.24 -20.03
C ILE A 109 -20.05 -10.52 -18.78
N ALA A 110 -20.03 -11.22 -17.65
CA ALA A 110 -20.33 -10.61 -16.35
C ALA A 110 -19.35 -9.44 -16.07
N ASN A 111 -19.82 -8.44 -15.34
CA ASN A 111 -18.94 -7.42 -14.80
C ASN A 111 -18.08 -8.05 -13.70
N LEU A 112 -16.77 -8.10 -13.89
CA LEU A 112 -15.77 -8.63 -12.95
C LEU A 112 -14.95 -7.50 -12.31
N GLY A 113 -15.44 -6.25 -12.42
CA GLY A 113 -14.76 -5.04 -11.99
C GLY A 113 -13.84 -4.46 -13.08
N GLU A 114 -13.89 -3.14 -13.26
CA GLU A 114 -12.95 -2.43 -14.14
C GLU A 114 -11.54 -2.53 -13.57
N LYS A 115 -10.62 -3.07 -14.35
CA LYS A 115 -9.20 -3.17 -14.03
C LYS A 115 -8.42 -2.21 -14.90
N THR A 116 -7.40 -1.60 -14.32
CA THR A 116 -6.52 -0.65 -15.00
C THR A 116 -5.09 -1.05 -14.73
N PHE A 117 -4.29 -1.20 -15.77
CA PHE A 117 -2.84 -1.17 -15.68
C PHE A 117 -2.33 0.18 -16.19
N ARG A 118 -1.42 0.79 -15.44
CA ARG A 118 -0.80 2.05 -15.78
C ARG A 118 0.71 1.98 -15.57
N TYR A 119 1.46 2.47 -16.54
CA TYR A 119 2.91 2.63 -16.51
C TYR A 119 3.25 4.11 -16.53
N GLU A 120 4.18 4.52 -15.69
CA GLU A 120 4.67 5.88 -15.58
C GLU A 120 6.20 5.88 -15.52
N LYS A 121 6.85 6.71 -16.34
CA LYS A 121 8.29 6.94 -16.33
C LYS A 121 8.63 8.30 -16.91
N ALA A 122 9.36 9.13 -16.15
CA ALA A 122 9.91 10.41 -16.64
C ALA A 122 8.89 11.30 -17.39
N GLY A 123 7.64 11.35 -16.91
CA GLY A 123 6.56 12.15 -17.52
C GLY A 123 5.77 11.42 -18.62
N GLU A 124 6.22 10.28 -19.09
CA GLU A 124 5.40 9.41 -19.96
C GLU A 124 4.41 8.62 -19.11
N THR A 125 3.18 8.51 -19.60
CA THR A 125 2.12 7.73 -18.96
C THR A 125 1.35 6.96 -20.02
N HIS A 126 1.22 5.64 -19.81
CA HIS A 126 0.39 4.77 -20.63
C HIS A 126 -0.57 3.99 -19.73
N GLU A 127 -1.80 3.85 -20.16
CA GLU A 127 -2.85 3.19 -19.39
C GLU A 127 -3.70 2.31 -20.29
N VAL A 128 -4.12 1.14 -19.79
CA VAL A 128 -5.08 0.26 -20.43
C VAL A 128 -6.13 -0.19 -19.41
N LYS A 129 -7.40 -0.18 -19.84
CA LYS A 129 -8.54 -0.61 -19.03
C LYS A 129 -9.18 -1.85 -19.64
N PHE A 130 -9.65 -2.75 -18.79
CA PHE A 130 -10.34 -3.96 -19.22
C PHE A 130 -11.23 -4.51 -18.10
N ASN A 131 -12.26 -5.23 -18.47
CA ASN A 131 -13.05 -6.04 -17.55
C ASN A 131 -12.49 -7.46 -17.46
N TYR A 132 -12.14 -8.05 -18.61
CA TYR A 132 -11.57 -9.40 -18.71
C TYR A 132 -10.63 -9.48 -19.89
N THR A 133 -9.54 -10.22 -19.74
CA THR A 133 -8.52 -10.40 -20.78
C THR A 133 -8.24 -11.88 -21.05
N LEU A 134 -7.83 -12.19 -22.27
CA LEU A 134 -7.30 -13.50 -22.69
C LEU A 134 -5.80 -13.44 -22.99
N ASP A 135 -5.17 -12.28 -22.84
CA ASP A 135 -3.72 -12.17 -22.99
C ASP A 135 -3.01 -12.83 -21.82
N ASP A 136 -2.11 -13.78 -22.11
CA ASP A 136 -1.40 -14.56 -21.10
C ASP A 136 -0.51 -13.70 -20.20
N SER A 137 0.17 -12.68 -20.75
CA SER A 137 1.05 -11.80 -19.99
C SER A 137 0.25 -10.89 -19.08
N ALA A 138 -0.87 -10.37 -19.58
CA ALA A 138 -1.78 -9.55 -18.77
C ALA A 138 -2.45 -10.38 -17.66
N THR A 139 -2.84 -11.63 -17.94
CA THR A 139 -3.38 -12.55 -16.94
C THR A 139 -2.36 -12.86 -15.85
N GLN A 140 -1.10 -13.12 -16.21
CA GLN A 140 -0.04 -13.34 -15.24
C GLN A 140 0.21 -12.11 -14.38
N LEU A 141 0.26 -10.92 -14.99
CA LEU A 141 0.43 -9.66 -14.27
C LEU A 141 -0.75 -9.38 -13.32
N LEU A 142 -1.97 -9.64 -13.78
CA LEU A 142 -3.19 -9.53 -12.98
C LEU A 142 -3.14 -10.45 -11.76
N ASN A 143 -2.76 -11.73 -11.95
CA ASN A 143 -2.65 -12.70 -10.86
C ASN A 143 -1.62 -12.26 -9.80
N ILE A 144 -0.51 -11.65 -10.22
CA ILE A 144 0.47 -11.09 -9.28
C ILE A 144 -0.15 -9.97 -8.45
N PHE A 145 -0.85 -9.01 -9.06
CA PHE A 145 -1.46 -7.90 -8.34
C PHE A 145 -2.64 -8.33 -7.46
N GLU A 146 -3.45 -9.27 -7.91
CA GLU A 146 -4.52 -9.84 -7.07
C GLU A 146 -3.94 -10.65 -5.90
N GLY A 147 -2.83 -11.35 -6.11
CA GLY A 147 -2.08 -12.01 -5.04
C GLY A 147 -1.49 -11.02 -4.03
N LEU A 148 -0.88 -9.93 -4.50
CA LEU A 148 -0.41 -8.85 -3.62
C LEU A 148 -1.56 -8.21 -2.83
N THR A 149 -2.69 -7.95 -3.48
CA THR A 149 -3.90 -7.42 -2.81
C THR A 149 -4.32 -8.33 -1.66
N ARG A 150 -4.37 -9.63 -1.91
CA ARG A 150 -4.74 -10.64 -0.90
C ARG A 150 -3.73 -10.66 0.24
N GLN A 151 -2.44 -10.70 -0.09
CA GLN A 151 -1.37 -10.75 0.90
C GLN A 151 -1.32 -9.51 1.80
N GLU A 152 -1.48 -8.30 1.24
CA GLU A 152 -1.55 -7.07 2.04
C GLU A 152 -2.81 -7.02 2.92
N SER A 153 -3.94 -7.53 2.41
CA SER A 153 -5.17 -7.67 3.21
C SER A 153 -4.97 -8.63 4.37
N ASP A 154 -4.34 -9.78 4.14
CA ASP A 154 -4.05 -10.79 5.16
C ASP A 154 -3.09 -10.23 6.23
N LEU A 155 -2.02 -9.55 5.81
CA LEU A 155 -1.08 -8.89 6.71
C LEU A 155 -1.79 -7.85 7.58
N SER A 156 -2.58 -6.98 6.97
CA SER A 156 -3.32 -5.93 7.67
C SER A 156 -4.34 -6.51 8.65
N ASN A 157 -5.09 -7.55 8.24
CA ASN A 157 -6.07 -8.23 9.09
C ASN A 157 -5.40 -8.92 10.28
N LEU A 158 -4.29 -9.62 10.06
CA LEU A 158 -3.53 -10.29 11.13
C LEU A 158 -2.96 -9.26 12.11
N GLU A 159 -2.34 -8.19 11.63
CA GLU A 159 -1.81 -7.11 12.48
C GLU A 159 -2.92 -6.43 13.30
N ARG A 160 -4.07 -6.19 12.68
CA ARG A 160 -5.24 -5.61 13.37
C ARG A 160 -5.78 -6.55 14.43
N ALA A 161 -5.93 -7.86 14.10
CA ALA A 161 -6.38 -8.85 15.07
C ALA A 161 -5.44 -8.95 16.26
N MET A 162 -4.12 -8.98 16.04
CA MET A 162 -3.12 -9.00 17.11
C MET A 162 -3.23 -7.80 18.05
N ARG A 163 -3.63 -6.63 17.57
CA ARG A 163 -3.73 -5.41 18.38
C ARG A 163 -5.07 -5.29 19.11
N TYR A 164 -6.17 -5.67 18.47
CA TYR A 164 -7.51 -5.28 18.90
C TYR A 164 -8.48 -6.44 19.11
N ASP A 165 -8.18 -7.63 18.58
CA ASP A 165 -9.08 -8.79 18.61
C ASP A 165 -8.32 -10.09 18.84
N ARG A 166 -7.93 -10.33 20.09
CA ARG A 166 -7.12 -11.50 20.44
C ARG A 166 -7.78 -12.84 20.10
N LEU A 167 -9.12 -12.91 20.09
CA LEU A 167 -9.85 -14.10 19.74
C LEU A 167 -9.88 -14.31 18.22
N GLY A 168 -9.94 -13.23 17.46
CA GLY A 168 -9.91 -13.25 15.99
C GLY A 168 -8.56 -13.62 15.39
N VAL A 169 -7.46 -13.61 16.17
CA VAL A 169 -6.12 -13.98 15.67
C VAL A 169 -6.10 -15.38 15.06
N ASN A 170 -6.80 -16.36 15.68
CA ASN A 170 -6.86 -17.70 15.11
C ASN A 170 -7.50 -17.74 13.71
N ASP A 171 -8.55 -16.96 13.51
CA ASP A 171 -9.23 -16.88 12.22
C ASP A 171 -8.38 -16.15 11.17
N ALA A 172 -7.68 -15.09 11.57
CA ALA A 172 -6.73 -14.40 10.70
C ALA A 172 -5.58 -15.34 10.26
N VAL A 173 -4.96 -16.09 11.18
CA VAL A 173 -3.92 -17.07 10.82
C VAL A 173 -4.48 -18.18 9.94
N ARG A 174 -5.73 -18.64 10.19
CA ARG A 174 -6.39 -19.65 9.36
C ARG A 174 -6.62 -19.16 7.92
N GLN A 175 -6.99 -17.88 7.75
CA GLN A 175 -7.13 -17.29 6.42
C GLN A 175 -5.79 -17.25 5.67
N VAL A 176 -4.73 -16.74 6.31
CA VAL A 176 -3.37 -16.76 5.76
C VAL A 176 -2.95 -18.18 5.36
N GLU A 177 -3.21 -19.19 6.21
CA GLU A 177 -2.91 -20.58 5.92
C GLU A 177 -3.68 -21.10 4.70
N ALA A 178 -4.95 -20.76 4.56
CA ALA A 178 -5.77 -21.14 3.41
C ALA A 178 -5.22 -20.55 2.11
N ASP A 179 -4.86 -19.27 2.11
CA ASP A 179 -4.32 -18.59 0.93
C ASP A 179 -2.92 -19.09 0.57
N TYR A 180 -2.08 -19.40 1.57
CA TYR A 180 -0.80 -20.07 1.35
C TYR A 180 -0.97 -21.45 0.70
N ASN A 181 -1.89 -22.27 1.20
CA ASN A 181 -2.15 -23.62 0.67
C ASN A 181 -2.65 -23.58 -0.78
N GLN A 182 -3.38 -22.56 -1.15
CA GLN A 182 -3.87 -22.33 -2.52
C GLN A 182 -2.82 -21.66 -3.44
N LYS A 183 -1.62 -21.35 -2.91
CA LYS A 183 -0.53 -20.67 -3.63
C LYS A 183 -0.95 -19.28 -4.17
N LEU A 184 -1.77 -18.58 -3.41
CA LEU A 184 -2.30 -17.26 -3.78
C LEU A 184 -1.43 -16.11 -3.29
N LEU A 185 -0.42 -16.39 -2.45
CA LEU A 185 0.47 -15.39 -1.85
C LEU A 185 1.78 -15.34 -2.65
N PRO A 186 2.12 -14.23 -3.31
CA PRO A 186 3.32 -14.13 -4.15
C PRO A 186 4.62 -14.11 -3.35
N GLU A 187 4.61 -13.62 -2.12
CA GLU A 187 5.78 -13.54 -1.23
C GLU A 187 5.40 -13.95 0.21
N PRO A 188 5.11 -15.24 0.44
CA PRO A 188 4.65 -15.71 1.74
C PRO A 188 5.67 -15.50 2.87
N GLU A 189 6.96 -15.36 2.57
CA GLU A 189 8.01 -15.06 3.54
C GLU A 189 7.79 -13.72 4.28
N ARG A 190 7.09 -12.78 3.69
CA ARG A 190 6.72 -11.51 4.35
C ARG A 190 5.77 -11.71 5.54
N LEU A 191 5.09 -12.84 5.60
CA LEU A 191 4.22 -13.22 6.71
C LEU A 191 4.97 -13.84 7.90
N LEU A 192 6.25 -14.20 7.73
CA LEU A 192 7.02 -14.86 8.79
C LEU A 192 7.09 -14.04 10.07
N SER A 193 7.39 -12.75 9.98
CA SER A 193 7.50 -11.88 11.15
C SER A 193 6.21 -11.80 11.98
N PRO A 194 5.03 -11.50 11.41
CA PRO A 194 3.79 -11.53 12.20
C PRO A 194 3.41 -12.94 12.70
N LEU A 195 3.65 -14.00 11.93
CA LEU A 195 3.39 -15.37 12.36
C LEU A 195 4.28 -15.77 13.55
N ASP A 196 5.56 -15.39 13.55
CA ASP A 196 6.47 -15.63 14.67
C ASP A 196 6.02 -14.91 15.93
N ARG A 197 5.57 -13.64 15.81
CA ARG A 197 4.99 -12.89 16.94
C ARG A 197 3.77 -13.59 17.52
N VAL A 198 2.83 -14.04 16.67
CA VAL A 198 1.68 -14.84 17.15
C VAL A 198 2.14 -16.11 17.83
N GLY A 199 3.09 -16.84 17.25
CA GLY A 199 3.60 -18.08 17.80
C GLY A 199 4.28 -17.94 19.17
N ALA A 200 4.94 -16.80 19.42
CA ALA A 200 5.68 -16.53 20.66
C ALA A 200 4.80 -15.95 21.79
N ASP A 201 3.78 -15.17 21.48
CA ASP A 201 2.98 -14.44 22.45
C ASP A 201 1.97 -15.34 23.16
N THR A 202 2.19 -15.57 24.47
CA THR A 202 1.33 -16.43 25.31
C THR A 202 -0.05 -15.84 25.60
N THR A 203 -0.30 -14.59 25.23
CA THR A 203 -1.62 -13.96 25.40
C THR A 203 -2.65 -14.41 24.35
N PHE A 204 -2.18 -15.02 23.24
CA PHE A 204 -3.05 -15.63 22.23
C PHE A 204 -3.37 -17.08 22.61
N VAL A 205 -4.51 -17.56 22.12
CA VAL A 205 -4.95 -18.94 22.37
C VAL A 205 -3.97 -19.96 21.75
N ASP A 206 -3.77 -21.09 22.41
CA ASP A 206 -2.77 -22.09 22.02
C ASP A 206 -2.94 -22.58 20.57
N ILE A 207 -4.17 -22.74 20.12
CA ILE A 207 -4.45 -23.18 18.74
C ILE A 207 -3.94 -22.19 17.71
N ALA A 208 -4.08 -20.87 17.96
CA ALA A 208 -3.56 -19.83 17.07
C ALA A 208 -2.02 -19.87 17.03
N ARG A 209 -1.40 -19.98 18.19
CA ARG A 209 0.07 -20.04 18.33
C ARG A 209 0.66 -21.26 17.64
N GLN A 210 0.07 -22.46 17.82
CA GLN A 210 0.51 -23.69 17.18
C GLN A 210 0.37 -23.58 15.66
N ARG A 211 -0.79 -23.07 15.17
CA ARG A 211 -1.03 -22.88 13.75
C ARG A 211 -0.03 -21.91 13.12
N ALA A 212 0.23 -20.77 13.76
CA ALA A 212 1.19 -19.78 13.30
C ALA A 212 2.61 -20.36 13.19
N ARG A 213 3.07 -21.12 14.22
CA ARG A 213 4.37 -21.79 14.19
C ARG A 213 4.46 -22.84 13.08
N ALA A 214 3.43 -23.66 12.92
CA ALA A 214 3.41 -24.69 11.89
C ALA A 214 3.45 -24.06 10.48
N LEU A 215 2.68 -23.01 10.25
CA LEU A 215 2.67 -22.28 8.98
C LEU A 215 4.03 -21.62 8.71
N ALA A 216 4.61 -20.92 9.68
CA ALA A 216 5.93 -20.30 9.55
C ALA A 216 7.04 -21.34 9.22
N THR A 217 6.97 -22.51 9.84
CA THR A 217 7.91 -23.62 9.52
C THR A 217 7.74 -24.09 8.08
N ARG A 218 6.51 -24.24 7.59
CA ARG A 218 6.24 -24.64 6.20
C ARG A 218 6.70 -23.61 5.18
N ILE A 219 6.49 -22.32 5.46
CA ILE A 219 6.96 -21.23 4.60
C ILE A 219 8.49 -21.26 4.52
N ARG A 220 9.20 -21.40 5.64
CA ARG A 220 10.68 -21.50 5.65
C ARG A 220 11.22 -22.73 4.92
N ALA A 221 10.50 -23.83 4.95
CA ALA A 221 10.93 -25.07 4.29
C ALA A 221 10.72 -25.05 2.76
N ALA A 222 9.93 -24.11 2.25
CA ALA A 222 9.64 -23.96 0.81
C ALA A 222 10.65 -23.04 0.09
N HIS A 223 11.52 -22.39 0.83
CA HIS A 223 12.60 -21.50 0.38
C HIS A 223 13.97 -22.01 0.84
#